data_c81da1db9570642822d811889c0a04ac
#
_entry.id   c81da1db9570642822d811889c0a04ac
#
_cell.length_a   1.000
_cell.length_b   1.000
_cell.length_c   1.000
_cell.angle_alpha   90.00
_cell.angle_beta   90.00
_cell.angle_gamma   90.00
#
_symmetry.space_group_name_H-M   'P 1'
#
loop_
_entity.id
_entity.type
_entity.pdbx_description
1 polymer ?
#
loop_
_entity_poly.entity_id
_entity_poly.type
_entity_poly.pdbx_seq_one_letter_code
_entity_poly.pdbx_strand_id
1 'polypeptide(L)'
;MGLDMYFYARKGDYKDFSKLDKADGKVDETNYPKDLKAFSGYIYDRNYKSAQTKTDYQIGYFRKFNALHNYIVNTFADGVDECQDIFLYKEGVEKIKKVLDEVLEAHTKEKAEELLPTKSGFFFGDTGYGDDYFEDVKDADDLMRKLLDDFDFDEYQLVYSASW
;
A
#
# COMPACT_ATOMS: atom_id res chain seq x y z
N MET A 1 -3.98 10.06 -15.21
CA MET A 1 -3.70 10.49 -13.82
C MET A 1 -4.73 9.84 -12.91
N GLY A 2 -4.38 9.62 -11.66
CA GLY A 2 -5.25 8.96 -10.70
C GLY A 2 -4.45 8.64 -9.44
N LEU A 3 -5.13 8.31 -8.36
CA LEU A 3 -4.50 7.86 -7.14
C LEU A 3 -3.87 6.48 -7.38
N ASP A 4 -2.57 6.44 -7.44
CA ASP A 4 -1.76 5.22 -7.48
C ASP A 4 -1.10 5.02 -6.12
N MET A 5 -1.27 3.83 -5.54
CA MET A 5 -0.89 3.52 -4.17
C MET A 5 0.09 2.35 -4.18
N TYR A 6 1.24 2.55 -3.57
CA TYR A 6 2.33 1.59 -3.57
C TYR A 6 2.72 1.19 -2.16
N PHE A 7 3.02 -0.09 -2.00
CA PHE A 7 3.70 -0.61 -0.81
C PHE A 7 5.07 -1.12 -1.22
N TYR A 8 6.10 -0.67 -0.50
CA TYR A 8 7.48 -1.03 -0.77
C TYR A 8 8.13 -1.71 0.43
N ALA A 9 8.95 -2.72 0.15
CA ALA A 9 9.96 -3.20 1.07
C ALA A 9 11.24 -2.39 0.82
N ARG A 10 11.68 -1.61 1.79
CA ARG A 10 12.90 -0.81 1.71
C ARG A 10 14.00 -1.45 2.53
N LYS A 11 15.13 -1.72 1.89
CA LYS A 11 16.30 -2.30 2.57
C LYS A 11 17.18 -1.19 3.14
N GLY A 12 17.50 -1.29 4.44
CA GLY A 12 18.40 -0.38 5.12
C GLY A 12 17.74 0.89 5.68
N ASP A 13 18.49 1.67 6.43
CA ASP A 13 18.07 2.91 7.06
C ASP A 13 18.49 4.10 6.18
N TYR A 14 17.65 4.44 5.18
CA TYR A 14 17.95 5.54 4.27
C TYR A 14 17.49 6.87 4.84
N LYS A 15 18.43 7.62 5.36
CA LYS A 15 18.24 9.02 5.75
C LYS A 15 18.43 10.01 4.59
N ASP A 16 18.99 9.53 3.49
CA ASP A 16 19.35 10.37 2.34
C ASP A 16 18.80 9.80 1.03
N PHE A 17 17.62 10.26 0.68
CA PHE A 17 16.91 9.86 -0.55
C PHE A 17 17.64 10.28 -1.84
N SER A 18 18.60 11.23 -1.76
CA SER A 18 19.37 11.67 -2.93
C SER A 18 20.29 10.60 -3.48
N LYS A 19 20.59 9.59 -2.68
CA LYS A 19 21.45 8.45 -3.04
C LYS A 19 20.71 7.23 -3.59
N LEU A 20 19.38 7.30 -3.66
CA LEU A 20 18.61 6.23 -4.24
C LEU A 20 18.71 6.28 -5.76
N ASP A 21 19.50 5.41 -6.33
CA ASP A 21 19.50 5.20 -7.78
C ASP A 21 18.16 4.63 -8.23
N LYS A 22 17.47 5.30 -9.14
CA LYS A 22 16.25 4.77 -9.74
C LYS A 22 16.59 3.52 -10.56
N ALA A 23 15.81 2.46 -10.38
CA ALA A 23 15.95 1.26 -11.19
C ALA A 23 15.67 1.57 -12.66
N ASP A 24 16.50 1.06 -13.56
CA ASP A 24 16.36 1.20 -15.01
C ASP A 24 15.22 0.29 -15.54
N GLY A 25 13.98 0.62 -15.18
CA GLY A 25 12.79 0.26 -15.96
C GLY A 25 12.41 -1.19 -15.88
N LYS A 26 12.26 -2.20 -15.84
CA LYS A 26 11.56 -3.48 -15.71
C LYS A 26 11.90 -4.15 -14.39
N VAL A 27 10.90 -4.63 -13.69
CA VAL A 27 11.13 -5.60 -12.62
C VAL A 27 11.81 -6.79 -13.29
N ASP A 28 13.10 -6.86 -13.08
CA ASP A 28 13.83 -8.08 -13.36
C ASP A 28 13.47 -9.05 -12.23
N GLU A 29 12.51 -9.94 -12.51
CA GLU A 29 12.11 -10.98 -11.56
C GLU A 29 13.29 -11.83 -11.09
N THR A 30 14.39 -11.84 -11.86
CA THR A 30 15.62 -12.55 -11.49
C THR A 30 16.39 -11.86 -10.36
N ASN A 31 16.21 -10.55 -10.20
CA ASN A 31 16.85 -9.74 -9.15
C ASN A 31 15.93 -9.45 -7.97
N TYR A 32 14.67 -9.86 -8.03
CA TYR A 32 13.75 -9.71 -6.92
C TYR A 32 14.16 -10.63 -5.76
N PRO A 33 14.32 -10.10 -4.53
CA PRO A 33 14.78 -10.89 -3.41
C PRO A 33 13.94 -12.13 -3.16
N LYS A 34 14.60 -13.25 -2.87
CA LYS A 34 13.90 -14.53 -2.68
C LYS A 34 12.91 -14.52 -1.51
N ASP A 35 13.24 -13.77 -0.46
CA ASP A 35 12.41 -13.57 0.72
C ASP A 35 11.20 -12.68 0.48
N LEU A 36 11.15 -11.96 -0.65
CA LEU A 36 9.99 -11.16 -1.07
C LEU A 36 9.16 -11.83 -2.18
N LYS A 37 9.50 -13.03 -2.63
CA LYS A 37 8.80 -13.74 -3.72
C LYS A 37 7.30 -13.95 -3.46
N ALA A 38 6.90 -14.07 -2.20
CA ALA A 38 5.49 -14.19 -1.83
C ALA A 38 4.65 -12.98 -2.29
N PHE A 39 5.30 -11.84 -2.54
CA PHE A 39 4.66 -10.59 -2.95
C PHE A 39 4.73 -10.33 -4.46
N SER A 40 5.34 -11.21 -5.24
CA SER A 40 5.53 -11.00 -6.68
C SER A 40 4.22 -10.81 -7.46
N GLY A 41 3.12 -11.42 -7.02
CA GLY A 41 1.80 -11.27 -7.62
C GLY A 41 1.16 -9.89 -7.45
N TYR A 42 1.71 -9.05 -6.58
CA TYR A 42 1.23 -7.68 -6.33
C TYR A 42 2.03 -6.61 -7.06
N ILE A 43 2.98 -7.01 -7.90
CA ILE A 43 3.78 -6.09 -8.69
C ILE A 43 2.96 -5.58 -9.87
N TYR A 44 2.88 -4.25 -10.01
CA TYR A 44 2.17 -3.61 -11.10
C TYR A 44 3.12 -3.16 -12.22
N ASP A 45 2.82 -3.57 -13.45
CA ASP A 45 3.74 -3.50 -14.60
C ASP A 45 3.88 -2.13 -15.28
N ARG A 46 3.00 -1.16 -15.05
CA ARG A 46 2.95 0.06 -15.86
C ARG A 46 3.85 1.22 -15.45
N ASN A 47 4.31 1.26 -14.20
CA ASN A 47 4.98 2.45 -13.64
C ASN A 47 6.38 2.21 -13.05
N TYR A 48 7.06 1.24 -13.54
CA TYR A 48 8.35 0.80 -12.98
C TYR A 48 9.44 1.86 -12.96
N LYS A 49 9.47 2.71 -13.97
CA LYS A 49 10.58 3.66 -14.14
C LYS A 49 10.64 4.75 -13.08
N SER A 50 9.52 5.01 -12.40
CA SER A 50 9.45 6.07 -11.39
C SER A 50 9.32 5.55 -9.96
N ALA A 51 8.94 4.30 -9.78
CA ALA A 51 8.47 3.77 -8.50
C ALA A 51 9.44 2.82 -7.80
N GLN A 52 10.46 2.33 -8.49
CA GLN A 52 11.48 1.47 -7.86
C GLN A 52 12.85 2.11 -7.89
N THR A 53 13.54 1.98 -6.76
CA THR A 53 14.96 2.26 -6.62
C THR A 53 15.69 0.95 -6.42
N LYS A 54 17.02 0.94 -6.44
CA LYS A 54 17.81 -0.27 -6.14
C LYS A 54 17.55 -0.86 -4.75
N THR A 55 16.84 -0.14 -3.89
CA THR A 55 16.61 -0.49 -2.50
C THR A 55 15.15 -0.61 -2.13
N ASP A 56 14.24 -0.16 -2.99
CA ASP A 56 12.81 -0.27 -2.82
C ASP A 56 12.26 -1.36 -3.74
N TYR A 57 11.63 -2.37 -3.15
CA TYR A 57 10.97 -3.45 -3.87
C TYR A 57 9.48 -3.31 -3.71
N GLN A 58 8.76 -3.18 -4.82
CA GLN A 58 7.30 -3.11 -4.79
C GLN A 58 6.73 -4.44 -4.32
N ILE A 59 5.89 -4.40 -3.30
CA ILE A 59 5.23 -5.57 -2.72
C ILE A 59 3.72 -5.44 -2.66
N GLY A 60 3.17 -4.31 -3.07
CA GLY A 60 1.74 -4.08 -3.18
C GLY A 60 1.42 -2.87 -4.05
N TYR A 61 0.27 -2.93 -4.71
CA TYR A 61 -0.24 -1.85 -5.53
C TYR A 61 -1.77 -1.82 -5.50
N PHE A 62 -2.33 -0.63 -5.34
CA PHE A 62 -3.76 -0.36 -5.50
C PHE A 62 -3.94 0.90 -6.34
N ARG A 63 -5.03 0.97 -7.05
CA ARG A 63 -5.39 2.15 -7.80
C ARG A 63 -6.75 2.67 -7.36
N LYS A 64 -6.80 3.95 -6.99
CA LYS A 64 -8.03 4.64 -6.61
C LYS A 64 -8.78 4.03 -5.42
N PHE A 65 -8.11 3.24 -4.59
CA PHE A 65 -8.68 2.77 -3.34
C PHE A 65 -8.57 3.85 -2.26
N ASN A 66 -9.35 4.92 -2.44
CA ASN A 66 -9.28 6.14 -1.64
C ASN A 66 -9.62 5.93 -0.16
N ALA A 67 -10.44 4.96 0.18
CA ALA A 67 -10.79 4.64 1.56
C ALA A 67 -9.56 4.15 2.34
N LEU A 68 -8.78 3.24 1.78
CA LEU A 68 -7.53 2.78 2.39
C LEU A 68 -6.49 3.90 2.47
N HIS A 69 -6.33 4.68 1.39
CA HIS A 69 -5.43 5.83 1.37
C HIS A 69 -5.77 6.82 2.49
N ASN A 70 -7.04 7.21 2.58
CA ASN A 70 -7.52 8.11 3.62
C ASN A 70 -7.27 7.56 5.04
N TYR A 71 -7.50 6.27 5.25
CA TYR A 71 -7.24 5.62 6.53
C TYR A 71 -5.74 5.69 6.90
N ILE A 72 -4.86 5.35 5.94
CA ILE A 72 -3.40 5.37 6.16
C ILE A 72 -2.92 6.79 6.47
N VAL A 73 -3.33 7.77 5.67
CA VAL A 73 -2.95 9.18 5.87
C VAL A 73 -3.40 9.70 7.23
N ASN A 74 -4.66 9.47 7.60
CA ASN A 74 -5.19 9.96 8.87
C ASN A 74 -4.59 9.25 10.08
N THR A 75 -4.32 7.95 9.97
CA THR A 75 -3.85 7.14 11.10
C THR A 75 -2.35 7.25 11.33
N PHE A 76 -1.55 7.35 10.25
CA PHE A 76 -0.09 7.24 10.32
C PHE A 76 0.67 8.49 9.87
N ALA A 77 -0.03 9.49 9.34
CA ALA A 77 0.58 10.74 8.86
C ALA A 77 -0.16 11.99 9.34
N ASP A 78 -0.92 11.88 10.44
CA ASP A 78 -1.66 13.01 11.06
C ASP A 78 -2.54 13.80 10.07
N GLY A 79 -3.05 13.13 9.03
CA GLY A 79 -3.87 13.73 7.99
C GLY A 79 -3.10 14.54 6.93
N VAL A 80 -1.77 14.55 6.99
CA VAL A 80 -0.93 15.21 5.98
C VAL A 80 -0.82 14.33 4.74
N ASP A 81 -1.23 14.85 3.60
CA ASP A 81 -1.30 14.14 2.32
C ASP A 81 -0.61 14.95 1.21
N GLU A 82 0.70 14.79 1.12
CA GLU A 82 1.59 15.51 0.20
C GLU A 82 2.41 14.55 -0.68
N CYS A 83 1.88 13.35 -0.98
CA CYS A 83 2.59 12.29 -1.69
C CYS A 83 3.91 11.88 -1.01
N GLN A 84 4.01 12.06 0.30
CA GLN A 84 5.18 11.68 1.10
C GLN A 84 5.18 10.17 1.40
N ASP A 85 6.36 9.66 1.72
CA ASP A 85 6.50 8.30 2.24
C ASP A 85 5.92 8.19 3.64
N ILE A 86 5.12 7.16 3.89
CA ILE A 86 4.55 6.83 5.19
C ILE A 86 5.10 5.47 5.63
N PHE A 87 5.81 5.45 6.75
CA PHE A 87 6.37 4.22 7.29
C PHE A 87 5.30 3.46 8.09
N LEU A 88 5.10 2.21 7.70
CA LEU A 88 4.19 1.30 8.39
C LEU A 88 5.00 0.26 9.15
N TYR A 89 4.75 0.17 10.44
CA TYR A 89 5.34 -0.88 11.28
C TYR A 89 4.38 -2.07 11.37
N LYS A 90 4.84 -3.16 11.94
CA LYS A 90 4.02 -4.36 12.12
C LYS A 90 2.68 -4.05 12.80
N GLU A 91 2.72 -3.24 13.85
CA GLU A 91 1.53 -2.81 14.58
C GLU A 91 0.58 -1.97 13.70
N GLY A 92 1.13 -1.20 12.76
CA GLY A 92 0.34 -0.47 11.77
C GLY A 92 -0.40 -1.40 10.81
N VAL A 93 0.28 -2.45 10.34
CA VAL A 93 -0.33 -3.49 9.49
C VAL A 93 -1.43 -4.23 10.26
N GLU A 94 -1.20 -4.56 11.53
CA GLU A 94 -2.22 -5.18 12.41
C GLU A 94 -3.46 -4.29 12.56
N LYS A 95 -3.28 -2.97 12.72
CA LYS A 95 -4.40 -2.02 12.77
C LYS A 95 -5.20 -1.98 11.49
N ILE A 96 -4.52 -1.89 10.35
CA ILE A 96 -5.16 -1.91 9.03
C ILE A 96 -5.93 -3.22 8.86
N LYS A 97 -5.28 -4.35 9.13
CA LYS A 97 -5.89 -5.69 9.02
C LYS A 97 -7.18 -5.80 9.84
N LYS A 98 -7.15 -5.33 11.07
CA LYS A 98 -8.32 -5.34 11.95
C LYS A 98 -9.51 -4.58 11.37
N VAL A 99 -9.27 -3.38 10.83
CA VAL A 99 -10.33 -2.58 10.22
C VAL A 99 -10.89 -3.27 8.98
N LEU A 100 -10.03 -3.82 8.12
CA LEU A 100 -10.45 -4.55 6.92
C LEU A 100 -11.28 -5.79 7.27
N ASP A 101 -10.84 -6.56 8.28
CA ASP A 101 -11.58 -7.73 8.76
C ASP A 101 -12.99 -7.36 9.25
N GLU A 102 -13.11 -6.31 10.06
CA GLU A 102 -14.40 -5.87 10.59
C GLU A 102 -15.35 -5.39 9.47
N VAL A 103 -14.82 -4.68 8.47
CA VAL A 103 -15.60 -4.26 7.30
C VAL A 103 -16.07 -5.46 6.47
N LEU A 104 -15.19 -6.42 6.22
CA LEU A 104 -15.53 -7.65 5.46
C LEU A 104 -16.53 -8.53 6.21
N GLU A 105 -16.37 -8.69 7.52
CA GLU A 105 -17.27 -9.51 8.33
C GLU A 105 -18.68 -8.94 8.37
N ALA A 106 -18.83 -7.64 8.60
CA ALA A 106 -20.11 -6.96 8.59
C ALA A 106 -20.70 -6.88 7.19
N HIS A 107 -19.89 -6.61 6.19
CA HIS A 107 -20.26 -6.46 4.77
C HIS A 107 -21.48 -5.54 4.56
N THR A 108 -21.47 -4.40 5.26
CA THR A 108 -22.54 -3.40 5.21
C THR A 108 -21.95 -2.02 4.90
N LYS A 109 -22.76 -1.19 4.21
CA LYS A 109 -22.39 0.20 3.94
C LYS A 109 -22.16 0.97 5.24
N GLU A 110 -23.01 0.79 6.24
CA GLU A 110 -22.95 1.49 7.51
C GLU A 110 -21.62 1.23 8.23
N LYS A 111 -21.18 -0.01 8.24
CA LYS A 111 -19.89 -0.39 8.87
C LYS A 111 -18.71 0.12 8.06
N ALA A 112 -18.80 0.06 6.75
CA ALA A 112 -17.81 0.63 5.86
C ALA A 112 -17.64 2.15 6.05
N GLU A 113 -18.73 2.89 6.12
CA GLU A 113 -18.75 4.34 6.40
C GLU A 113 -18.17 4.67 7.78
N GLU A 114 -18.42 3.83 8.77
CA GLU A 114 -17.93 4.02 10.14
C GLU A 114 -16.41 3.81 10.24
N LEU A 115 -15.89 2.71 9.68
CA LEU A 115 -14.52 2.25 9.92
C LEU A 115 -13.54 2.59 8.81
N LEU A 116 -13.98 2.60 7.57
CA LEU A 116 -13.13 2.79 6.39
C LEU A 116 -13.86 3.66 5.35
N PRO A 117 -14.17 4.91 5.70
CA PRO A 117 -14.92 5.79 4.80
C PRO A 117 -14.14 6.14 3.54
N THR A 118 -14.86 6.20 2.42
CA THR A 118 -14.32 6.74 1.17
C THR A 118 -14.04 8.23 1.29
N LYS A 119 -13.08 8.71 0.49
CA LYS A 119 -12.72 10.13 0.40
C LYS A 119 -12.85 10.62 -1.03
N SER A 120 -13.59 11.69 -1.21
CA SER A 120 -13.66 12.36 -2.51
C SER A 120 -12.39 13.13 -2.83
N GLY A 121 -12.04 13.18 -4.10
CA GLY A 121 -10.93 13.94 -4.64
C GLY A 121 -10.90 13.83 -6.15
N PHE A 122 -10.34 14.82 -6.84
CA PHE A 122 -10.37 14.88 -8.30
C PHE A 122 -9.79 13.62 -8.98
N PHE A 123 -8.78 13.02 -8.36
CA PHE A 123 -8.11 11.83 -8.88
C PHE A 123 -8.42 10.54 -8.09
N PHE A 124 -9.29 10.60 -7.08
CA PHE A 124 -9.44 9.53 -6.08
C PHE A 124 -10.41 8.41 -6.49
N GLY A 125 -11.18 8.62 -7.55
CA GLY A 125 -12.10 7.60 -8.06
C GLY A 125 -13.48 7.62 -7.37
N ASP A 126 -14.16 6.49 -7.43
CA ASP A 126 -15.51 6.35 -6.90
C ASP A 126 -15.56 6.41 -5.37
N THR A 127 -16.63 6.96 -4.84
CA THR A 127 -16.89 7.07 -3.40
C THR A 127 -18.02 6.17 -2.91
N GLY A 128 -18.51 5.27 -3.78
CA GLY A 128 -19.52 4.29 -3.44
C GLY A 128 -19.00 3.16 -2.54
N TYR A 129 -19.95 2.38 -2.00
CA TYR A 129 -19.70 1.20 -1.17
C TYR A 129 -20.29 -0.04 -1.83
N GLY A 130 -20.11 -0.18 -3.15
CA GLY A 130 -20.56 -1.31 -3.93
C GLY A 130 -19.58 -2.48 -3.93
N ASP A 131 -19.78 -3.39 -4.88
CA ASP A 131 -18.98 -4.60 -5.00
C ASP A 131 -17.49 -4.29 -5.22
N ASP A 132 -17.17 -3.29 -6.04
CA ASP A 132 -15.78 -2.85 -6.28
C ASP A 132 -15.08 -2.41 -5.00
N TYR A 133 -15.78 -1.68 -4.12
CA TYR A 133 -15.24 -1.31 -2.81
C TYR A 133 -14.88 -2.53 -1.96
N PHE A 134 -15.78 -3.51 -1.88
CA PHE A 134 -15.53 -4.72 -1.08
C PHE A 134 -14.49 -5.64 -1.70
N GLU A 135 -14.34 -5.65 -3.03
CA GLU A 135 -13.23 -6.32 -3.71
C GLU A 135 -11.89 -5.69 -3.34
N ASP A 136 -11.78 -4.37 -3.38
CA ASP A 136 -10.59 -3.64 -2.95
C ASP A 136 -10.26 -3.91 -1.47
N VAL A 137 -11.26 -3.93 -0.61
CA VAL A 137 -11.09 -4.26 0.83
C VAL A 137 -10.55 -5.68 0.98
N LYS A 138 -11.07 -6.64 0.24
CA LYS A 138 -10.59 -8.03 0.26
C LYS A 138 -9.16 -8.15 -0.23
N ASP A 139 -8.82 -7.50 -1.33
CA ASP A 139 -7.46 -7.53 -1.88
C ASP A 139 -6.46 -6.89 -0.91
N ALA A 140 -6.85 -5.80 -0.26
CA ALA A 140 -6.02 -5.18 0.78
C ALA A 140 -5.89 -6.08 2.02
N ASP A 141 -6.95 -6.77 2.42
CA ASP A 141 -6.92 -7.74 3.51
C ASP A 141 -5.97 -8.91 3.22
N ASP A 142 -6.00 -9.43 2.01
CA ASP A 142 -5.08 -10.47 1.55
C ASP A 142 -3.62 -9.99 1.60
N LEU A 143 -3.33 -8.75 1.18
CA LEU A 143 -2.00 -8.18 1.29
C LEU A 143 -1.57 -8.01 2.76
N MET A 144 -2.43 -7.48 3.62
CA MET A 144 -2.09 -7.28 5.05
C MET A 144 -1.82 -8.62 5.75
N ARG A 145 -2.62 -9.64 5.45
CA ARG A 145 -2.38 -10.99 5.97
C ARG A 145 -1.03 -11.54 5.51
N LYS A 146 -0.70 -11.38 4.23
CA LYS A 146 0.59 -11.80 3.68
C LYS A 146 1.76 -11.06 4.31
N LEU A 147 1.61 -9.76 4.56
CA LEU A 147 2.61 -8.97 5.28
C LEU A 147 2.84 -9.49 6.70
N LEU A 148 1.79 -9.86 7.41
CA LEU A 148 1.90 -10.40 8.77
C LEU A 148 2.51 -11.80 8.79
N ASP A 149 2.26 -12.62 7.76
CA ASP A 149 2.75 -14.00 7.67
C ASP A 149 4.18 -14.09 7.14
N ASP A 150 4.53 -13.29 6.12
CA ASP A 150 5.73 -13.53 5.31
C ASP A 150 6.71 -12.36 5.26
N PHE A 151 6.34 -11.15 5.72
CA PHE A 151 7.22 -9.98 5.64
C PHE A 151 8.16 -9.91 6.85
N ASP A 152 9.45 -9.78 6.56
CA ASP A 152 10.48 -9.61 7.60
C ASP A 152 10.65 -8.13 7.96
N PHE A 153 9.98 -7.70 9.02
CA PHE A 153 10.04 -6.33 9.52
C PHE A 153 11.39 -5.97 10.18
N ASP A 154 12.24 -6.93 10.45
CA ASP A 154 13.59 -6.70 10.97
C ASP A 154 14.59 -6.42 9.83
N GLU A 155 14.39 -7.04 8.67
CA GLU A 155 15.25 -6.87 7.49
C GLU A 155 14.82 -5.69 6.61
N TYR A 156 13.51 -5.42 6.53
CA TYR A 156 12.93 -4.38 5.67
C TYR A 156 12.08 -3.40 6.44
N GLN A 157 12.11 -2.15 6.00
CA GLN A 157 11.08 -1.18 6.34
C GLN A 157 9.91 -1.31 5.35
N LEU A 158 8.68 -1.31 5.88
CA LEU A 158 7.49 -1.23 5.05
C LEU A 158 7.14 0.25 4.82
N VAL A 159 7.12 0.66 3.56
CA VAL A 159 6.84 2.03 3.15
C VAL A 159 5.59 2.06 2.28
N TYR A 160 4.64 2.91 2.65
CA TYR A 160 3.51 3.26 1.82
C TYR A 160 3.79 4.60 1.13
N SER A 161 3.54 4.67 -0.17
CA SER A 161 3.67 5.91 -0.95
C SER A 161 2.53 6.00 -1.95
N ALA A 162 1.99 7.18 -2.13
CA ALA A 162 0.93 7.42 -3.10
C ALA A 162 1.30 8.57 -4.03
N SER A 163 0.72 8.52 -5.22
CA SER A 163 0.87 9.55 -6.25
C SER A 163 -0.51 9.86 -6.83
N TRP A 164 -0.89 11.13 -6.85
CA TRP A 164 -2.19 11.58 -7.35
C TRP A 164 -2.13 12.98 -7.97
#